data_fc433ab160ce15c3788ec2ce1b87f270
#
_entry.id   fc433ab160ce15c3788ec2ce1b87f270
#
_cell.length_a   1.000
_cell.length_b   1.000
_cell.length_c   1.000
_cell.angle_alpha   90.00
_cell.angle_beta   90.00
_cell.angle_gamma   90.00
#
_symmetry.space_group_name_H-M   'P 1'
#
loop_
_entity.id
_entity.type
_entity.pdbx_description
1 polymer ?
#
loop_
_entity_poly.entity_id
_entity_poly.type
_entity_poly.pdbx_seq_one_letter_code
_entity_poly.pdbx_strand_id
1 'polypeptide(L)'
;MGPHAPKTLPHPSGRPWLIGRWATDELVAAHVGQTQVAVIGRCPVTATALLAMAHRARTVADLDGLGAGLSGSFHLVAAVDGQVRVQGSVSGLRRVFYTQLGELTVAADRADVLAGLAGAAVDEQWLAARLVYPGLPHPLADGCPWHGMQVLADDCYLLTDPARVVRWWRPPEPIRPLAEAAPVVGQALITAVEARTRAGGTISCDLSGGLDSTPICFLAARGNSRVIAVTLVSADSGHDDLRWARLAADQLDGTEHLVLEMQQLPLMYADVSQGGAGADEPHITIRDHASMTCVARRLVERGSRLHLCGMGGDQVLQAPTAYLHTTAWAHPRIAAGHLRGQRAVGGWPLTATLRGLADRRSYQAWLTAAVDDLTAPPPARGRPDLGWGPTVRLPPWATPLAADAARTLLHEAAAGA
;
A
#
# COMPACT_ATOMS: atom_id res chain seq x y z
N MET A 1 -20.82 -8.01 -4.19
CA MET A 1 -21.39 -7.74 -2.84
C MET A 1 -22.14 -6.42 -2.90
N GLY A 2 -23.41 -6.39 -2.49
CA GLY A 2 -24.16 -5.14 -2.41
C GLY A 2 -23.55 -4.22 -1.34
N PRO A 3 -23.71 -2.91 -1.47
CA PRO A 3 -23.21 -1.99 -0.45
C PRO A 3 -23.93 -2.27 0.87
N HIS A 4 -23.15 -2.54 1.93
CA HIS A 4 -23.70 -2.66 3.27
C HIS A 4 -24.41 -1.36 3.67
N ALA A 5 -25.54 -1.45 4.36
CA ALA A 5 -26.19 -0.29 4.95
C ALA A 5 -25.22 0.41 5.95
N PRO A 6 -25.25 1.74 6.07
CA PRO A 6 -24.45 2.44 7.06
C PRO A 6 -24.82 1.96 8.47
N LYS A 7 -23.79 1.73 9.28
CA LYS A 7 -23.90 1.26 10.67
C LYS A 7 -23.27 2.31 11.58
N THR A 8 -23.75 2.36 12.82
CA THR A 8 -23.20 3.22 13.86
C THR A 8 -22.81 2.38 15.05
N LEU A 9 -21.57 2.55 15.53
CA LEU A 9 -21.13 2.05 16.81
C LEU A 9 -21.12 3.26 17.79
N PRO A 10 -21.94 3.24 18.84
CA PRO A 10 -22.00 4.34 19.79
C PRO A 10 -20.80 4.33 20.75
N HIS A 11 -20.43 5.50 21.23
CA HIS A 11 -19.61 5.68 22.41
C HIS A 11 -20.42 5.34 23.68
N PRO A 12 -19.80 4.97 24.80
CA PRO A 12 -20.52 4.75 26.07
C PRO A 12 -21.39 5.91 26.52
N SER A 13 -21.08 7.14 26.12
CA SER A 13 -21.91 8.35 26.37
C SER A 13 -23.19 8.40 25.52
N GLY A 14 -23.43 7.42 24.63
CA GLY A 14 -24.57 7.40 23.72
C GLY A 14 -24.37 8.21 22.42
N ARG A 15 -23.28 8.97 22.28
CA ARG A 15 -22.95 9.70 21.03
C ARG A 15 -22.45 8.73 19.96
N PRO A 16 -22.65 9.02 18.67
CA PRO A 16 -21.98 8.28 17.62
C PRO A 16 -20.45 8.33 17.79
N TRP A 17 -19.80 7.18 17.68
CA TRP A 17 -18.34 7.06 17.74
C TRP A 17 -17.74 6.65 16.42
N LEU A 18 -18.25 5.57 15.83
CA LEU A 18 -17.89 5.12 14.50
C LEU A 18 -19.12 5.08 13.61
N ILE A 19 -19.03 5.65 12.44
CA ILE A 19 -20.08 5.60 11.41
C ILE A 19 -19.44 5.10 10.13
N GLY A 20 -20.01 4.04 9.51
CA GLY A 20 -19.41 3.50 8.31
C GLY A 20 -20.14 2.29 7.75
N ARG A 21 -19.51 1.65 6.78
CA ARG A 21 -20.02 0.44 6.13
C ARG A 21 -18.99 -0.67 6.28
N TRP A 22 -19.32 -1.70 7.02
CA TRP A 22 -18.46 -2.87 7.24
C TRP A 22 -19.28 -4.15 7.26
N ALA A 23 -18.66 -5.26 6.85
CA ALA A 23 -19.22 -6.58 7.01
C ALA A 23 -19.25 -6.99 8.50
N THR A 24 -20.07 -7.96 8.87
CA THR A 24 -20.22 -8.38 10.26
C THR A 24 -18.90 -8.94 10.84
N ASP A 25 -18.09 -9.56 10.00
CA ASP A 25 -16.79 -10.15 10.34
C ASP A 25 -15.61 -9.16 10.22
N GLU A 26 -15.86 -7.89 9.84
CA GLU A 26 -14.84 -6.86 9.68
C GLU A 26 -14.73 -5.90 10.88
N LEU A 27 -15.59 -6.00 11.88
CA LEU A 27 -15.54 -5.20 13.08
C LEU A 27 -15.48 -6.08 14.30
N VAL A 28 -14.44 -5.90 15.11
CA VAL A 28 -14.37 -6.41 16.49
C VAL A 28 -14.25 -5.22 17.43
N ALA A 29 -15.14 -5.11 18.40
CA ALA A 29 -15.12 -4.05 19.39
C ALA A 29 -15.23 -4.61 20.80
N ALA A 30 -14.58 -3.93 21.75
CA ALA A 30 -14.64 -4.24 23.17
C ALA A 30 -14.81 -2.96 23.98
N HIS A 31 -15.50 -3.06 25.11
CA HIS A 31 -15.78 -1.95 26.00
C HIS A 31 -15.62 -2.39 27.46
N VAL A 32 -14.87 -1.61 28.25
CA VAL A 32 -14.64 -1.84 29.69
C VAL A 32 -14.62 -0.48 30.41
N GLY A 33 -15.60 -0.20 31.22
CA GLY A 33 -15.70 1.10 31.93
C GLY A 33 -15.77 2.27 30.91
N GLN A 34 -14.78 3.14 30.92
CA GLN A 34 -14.67 4.26 29.98
C GLN A 34 -13.74 3.93 28.78
N THR A 35 -13.15 2.75 28.76
CA THR A 35 -12.27 2.31 27.69
C THR A 35 -13.06 1.58 26.62
N GLN A 36 -12.95 2.04 25.37
CA GLN A 36 -13.53 1.39 24.21
C GLN A 36 -12.46 1.21 23.12
N VAL A 37 -12.39 0.01 22.53
CA VAL A 37 -11.44 -0.30 21.47
C VAL A 37 -12.17 -1.00 20.33
N ALA A 38 -11.90 -0.58 19.09
CA ALA A 38 -12.42 -1.20 17.88
C ALA A 38 -11.30 -1.47 16.90
N VAL A 39 -11.34 -2.64 16.28
CA VAL A 39 -10.49 -3.06 15.16
C VAL A 39 -11.41 -3.26 13.96
N ILE A 40 -11.16 -2.51 12.88
CA ILE A 40 -12.00 -2.51 11.67
C ILE A 40 -11.17 -2.97 10.49
N GLY A 41 -11.52 -4.10 9.90
CA GLY A 41 -10.83 -4.70 8.77
C GLY A 41 -10.55 -6.18 8.94
N ARG A 42 -9.57 -6.72 8.22
CA ARG A 42 -9.22 -8.14 8.26
C ARG A 42 -8.15 -8.39 9.32
N CYS A 43 -8.57 -8.81 10.49
CA CYS A 43 -7.69 -9.11 11.63
C CYS A 43 -8.23 -10.32 12.40
N PRO A 44 -7.38 -11.29 12.81
CA PRO A 44 -7.82 -12.47 13.55
C PRO A 44 -8.03 -12.24 15.03
N VAL A 45 -8.08 -10.98 15.49
CA VAL A 45 -8.35 -10.65 16.89
C VAL A 45 -9.74 -11.12 17.31
N THR A 46 -9.84 -11.76 18.49
CA THR A 46 -11.12 -12.16 19.07
C THR A 46 -11.65 -11.06 20.00
N ALA A 47 -12.98 -11.03 20.19
CA ALA A 47 -13.59 -10.11 21.15
C ALA A 47 -13.02 -10.28 22.56
N THR A 48 -12.76 -11.51 22.99
CA THR A 48 -12.16 -11.82 24.29
C THR A 48 -10.74 -11.27 24.42
N ALA A 49 -9.91 -11.43 23.37
CA ALA A 49 -8.56 -10.88 23.38
C ALA A 49 -8.58 -9.35 23.40
N LEU A 50 -9.46 -8.73 22.62
CA LEU A 50 -9.61 -7.27 22.58
C LEU A 50 -10.13 -6.72 23.92
N LEU A 51 -11.06 -7.43 24.56
CA LEU A 51 -11.56 -7.09 25.90
C LEU A 51 -10.45 -7.12 26.96
N ALA A 52 -9.60 -8.15 26.93
CA ALA A 52 -8.45 -8.25 27.84
C ALA A 52 -7.43 -7.12 27.62
N MET A 53 -7.26 -6.65 26.39
CA MET A 53 -6.41 -5.51 26.06
C MET A 53 -7.04 -4.19 26.53
N ALA A 54 -8.33 -3.98 26.28
CA ALA A 54 -9.08 -2.81 26.75
C ALA A 54 -9.05 -2.71 28.29
N HIS A 55 -9.13 -3.84 28.99
CA HIS A 55 -9.08 -3.86 30.47
C HIS A 55 -7.70 -3.43 31.01
N ARG A 56 -6.62 -3.70 30.28
CA ARG A 56 -5.25 -3.35 30.69
C ARG A 56 -4.84 -1.94 30.31
N ALA A 57 -5.45 -1.36 29.27
CA ALA A 57 -5.10 -0.03 28.78
C ALA A 57 -5.47 1.04 29.82
N ARG A 58 -4.49 1.88 30.18
CA ARG A 58 -4.65 3.07 31.03
C ARG A 58 -4.54 4.35 30.22
N THR A 59 -3.79 4.30 29.14
CA THR A 59 -3.61 5.37 28.17
C THR A 59 -3.76 4.82 26.75
N VAL A 60 -3.98 5.68 25.79
CA VAL A 60 -4.04 5.28 24.39
C VAL A 60 -2.69 4.72 23.87
N ALA A 61 -1.56 5.10 24.50
CA ALA A 61 -0.23 4.59 24.14
C ALA A 61 -0.02 3.12 24.54
N ASP A 62 -0.74 2.62 25.54
CA ASP A 62 -0.68 1.20 25.94
C ASP A 62 -1.16 0.26 24.80
N LEU A 63 -1.80 0.83 23.78
CA LEU A 63 -2.27 0.10 22.60
C LEU A 63 -1.23 0.03 21.46
N ASP A 64 -0.04 0.61 21.63
CA ASP A 64 1.03 0.55 20.60
C ASP A 64 1.43 -0.90 20.30
N GLY A 65 1.58 -1.71 21.33
CA GLY A 65 1.88 -3.13 21.18
C GLY A 65 0.78 -3.93 20.47
N LEU A 66 -0.46 -3.47 20.54
CA LEU A 66 -1.58 -4.08 19.83
C LEU A 66 -1.45 -3.86 18.32
N GLY A 67 -1.17 -2.63 17.90
CA GLY A 67 -0.95 -2.31 16.48
C GLY A 67 0.21 -3.07 15.86
N ALA A 68 1.29 -3.29 16.62
CA ALA A 68 2.47 -4.01 16.16
C ALA A 68 2.33 -5.55 16.21
N GLY A 69 1.53 -6.07 17.15
CA GLY A 69 1.40 -7.51 17.40
C GLY A 69 0.26 -8.22 16.66
N LEU A 70 -0.68 -7.48 16.10
CA LEU A 70 -1.80 -8.06 15.36
C LEU A 70 -1.48 -8.24 13.89
N SER A 71 -1.67 -9.46 13.40
CA SER A 71 -1.59 -9.77 11.97
C SER A 71 -2.86 -9.29 11.25
N GLY A 72 -2.70 -8.73 10.05
CA GLY A 72 -3.86 -8.35 9.25
C GLY A 72 -3.75 -6.97 8.61
N SER A 73 -4.88 -6.48 8.14
CA SER A 73 -5.02 -5.13 7.56
C SER A 73 -6.27 -4.49 8.17
N PHE A 74 -6.07 -3.51 9.04
CA PHE A 74 -7.16 -2.95 9.87
C PHE A 74 -6.87 -1.50 10.27
N HIS A 75 -7.95 -0.80 10.64
CA HIS A 75 -7.87 0.43 11.42
C HIS A 75 -8.06 0.09 12.90
N LEU A 76 -7.34 0.79 13.77
CA LEU A 76 -7.51 0.76 15.21
C LEU A 76 -8.10 2.09 15.69
N VAL A 77 -9.26 2.02 16.32
CA VAL A 77 -9.87 3.19 16.97
C VAL A 77 -10.08 2.86 18.43
N ALA A 78 -9.66 3.77 19.31
CA ALA A 78 -9.79 3.56 20.75
C ALA A 78 -10.14 4.86 21.47
N ALA A 79 -10.94 4.73 22.51
CA ALA A 79 -11.18 5.77 23.50
C ALA A 79 -10.70 5.25 24.85
N VAL A 80 -9.74 5.95 25.48
CA VAL A 80 -9.17 5.60 26.77
C VAL A 80 -9.03 6.88 27.58
N ASP A 81 -9.61 6.93 28.76
CA ASP A 81 -9.55 8.09 29.67
C ASP A 81 -9.86 9.44 28.98
N GLY A 82 -10.93 9.46 28.19
CA GLY A 82 -11.39 10.64 27.46
C GLY A 82 -10.60 10.99 26.19
N GLN A 83 -9.46 10.34 25.94
CA GLN A 83 -8.69 10.52 24.72
C GLN A 83 -9.10 9.55 23.62
N VAL A 84 -9.28 10.03 22.40
CA VAL A 84 -9.61 9.19 21.24
C VAL A 84 -8.39 9.10 20.32
N ARG A 85 -7.97 7.86 20.05
CA ARG A 85 -6.93 7.47 19.09
C ARG A 85 -7.56 6.92 17.84
N VAL A 86 -7.07 7.37 16.66
CA VAL A 86 -7.40 6.81 15.35
C VAL A 86 -6.10 6.46 14.65
N GLN A 87 -5.99 5.24 14.11
CA GLN A 87 -4.77 4.71 13.52
C GLN A 87 -5.07 3.84 12.31
N GLY A 88 -4.25 3.99 11.27
CA GLY A 88 -4.20 3.11 10.11
C GLY A 88 -3.20 1.96 10.25
N SER A 89 -2.77 1.39 9.15
CA SER A 89 -1.74 0.35 9.10
C SER A 89 -0.39 0.93 8.67
N VAL A 90 0.70 0.44 9.25
CA VAL A 90 2.08 0.81 8.88
C VAL A 90 2.39 0.55 7.40
N SER A 91 1.63 -0.35 6.76
CA SER A 91 1.78 -0.65 5.33
C SER A 91 1.17 0.39 4.39
N GLY A 92 0.52 1.44 4.91
CA GLY A 92 -0.20 2.43 4.09
C GLY A 92 -1.48 1.92 3.42
N LEU A 93 -1.84 0.64 3.60
CA LEU A 93 -3.06 0.05 3.00
C LEU A 93 -4.36 0.47 3.70
N ARG A 94 -4.25 0.95 4.94
CA ARG A 94 -5.35 1.48 5.73
C ARG A 94 -5.01 2.91 6.11
N ARG A 95 -5.25 3.81 5.16
CA ARG A 95 -4.99 5.26 5.35
C ARG A 95 -6.02 5.87 6.29
N VAL A 96 -5.62 6.93 6.95
CA VAL A 96 -6.49 7.77 7.77
C VAL A 96 -6.34 9.20 7.28
N PHE A 97 -7.45 9.84 6.99
CA PHE A 97 -7.55 11.25 6.66
C PHE A 97 -8.26 11.96 7.81
N TYR A 98 -7.94 13.23 8.04
CA TYR A 98 -8.60 14.00 9.07
C TYR A 98 -8.69 15.47 8.71
N THR A 99 -9.66 16.17 9.32
CA THR A 99 -9.87 17.60 9.17
C THR A 99 -10.57 18.18 10.38
N GLN A 100 -10.61 19.50 10.48
CA GLN A 100 -11.37 20.22 11.49
C GLN A 100 -12.74 20.64 10.93
N LEU A 101 -13.83 20.26 11.60
CA LEU A 101 -15.18 20.73 11.32
C LEU A 101 -15.70 21.52 12.53
N GLY A 102 -15.54 22.84 12.47
CA GLY A 102 -15.73 23.69 13.64
C GLY A 102 -14.70 23.36 14.74
N GLU A 103 -15.16 22.99 15.91
CA GLU A 103 -14.30 22.61 17.03
C GLU A 103 -13.97 21.10 17.06
N LEU A 104 -14.54 20.31 16.15
CA LEU A 104 -14.40 18.87 16.13
C LEU A 104 -13.32 18.41 15.15
N THR A 105 -12.41 17.56 15.60
CA THR A 105 -11.55 16.80 14.71
C THR A 105 -12.29 15.57 14.23
N VAL A 106 -12.46 15.45 12.92
CA VAL A 106 -13.10 14.28 12.28
C VAL A 106 -12.08 13.52 11.47
N ALA A 107 -12.10 12.20 11.58
CA ALA A 107 -11.23 11.30 10.80
C ALA A 107 -12.06 10.30 10.00
N ALA A 108 -11.56 9.91 8.83
CA ALA A 108 -12.15 8.88 7.98
C ALA A 108 -11.06 8.08 7.25
N ASP A 109 -11.44 6.93 6.74
CA ASP A 109 -10.61 6.10 5.87
C ASP A 109 -10.59 6.58 4.39
N ARG A 110 -11.39 7.62 4.09
CA ARG A 110 -11.53 8.22 2.74
C ARG A 110 -11.55 9.73 2.82
N ALA A 111 -10.68 10.37 2.02
CA ALA A 111 -10.59 11.83 1.96
C ALA A 111 -11.83 12.48 1.32
N ASP A 112 -12.43 11.84 0.29
CA ASP A 112 -13.62 12.35 -0.40
C ASP A 112 -14.85 12.42 0.51
N VAL A 113 -14.97 11.51 1.49
CA VAL A 113 -16.03 11.54 2.50
C VAL A 113 -15.89 12.79 3.39
N LEU A 114 -14.68 13.09 3.86
CA LEU A 114 -14.41 14.29 4.65
C LEU A 114 -14.60 15.55 3.82
N ALA A 115 -14.13 15.55 2.58
CA ALA A 115 -14.30 16.68 1.66
C ALA A 115 -15.78 16.98 1.42
N GLY A 116 -16.60 15.95 1.23
CA GLY A 116 -18.05 16.13 1.13
C GLY A 116 -18.69 16.71 2.38
N LEU A 117 -18.24 16.31 3.58
CA LEU A 117 -18.72 16.86 4.85
C LEU A 117 -18.27 18.32 5.07
N ALA A 118 -17.04 18.66 4.66
CA ALA A 118 -16.45 19.98 4.82
C ALA A 118 -16.83 20.96 3.70
N GLY A 119 -17.43 20.48 2.60
CA GLY A 119 -17.62 21.28 1.38
C GLY A 119 -16.29 21.68 0.72
N ALA A 120 -15.25 20.85 0.85
CA ALA A 120 -13.91 21.14 0.37
C ALA A 120 -13.81 21.04 -1.15
N ALA A 121 -13.06 21.97 -1.75
CA ALA A 121 -12.74 21.94 -3.18
C ALA A 121 -11.56 21.00 -3.46
N VAL A 122 -11.46 20.57 -4.71
CA VAL A 122 -10.33 19.80 -5.22
C VAL A 122 -9.06 20.66 -5.24
N ASP A 123 -7.94 20.09 -4.85
CA ASP A 123 -6.62 20.70 -4.98
C ASP A 123 -6.06 20.46 -6.38
N GLU A 124 -6.26 21.44 -7.25
CA GLU A 124 -5.80 21.37 -8.65
C GLU A 124 -4.28 21.34 -8.77
N GLN A 125 -3.55 21.93 -7.82
CA GLN A 125 -2.09 21.91 -7.81
C GLN A 125 -1.58 20.49 -7.51
N TRP A 126 -2.16 19.85 -6.51
CA TRP A 126 -1.84 18.47 -6.21
C TRP A 126 -2.20 17.53 -7.37
N LEU A 127 -3.36 17.71 -8.00
CA LEU A 127 -3.74 16.92 -9.17
C LEU A 127 -2.78 17.14 -10.34
N ALA A 128 -2.33 18.37 -10.59
CA ALA A 128 -1.34 18.65 -11.62
C ALA A 128 -0.01 17.95 -11.32
N ALA A 129 0.43 17.97 -10.06
CA ALA A 129 1.62 17.26 -9.63
C ALA A 129 1.50 15.73 -9.79
N ARG A 130 0.31 15.15 -9.67
CA ARG A 130 0.08 13.70 -9.94
C ARG A 130 0.33 13.28 -11.38
N LEU A 131 0.45 14.23 -12.30
CA LEU A 131 0.91 13.94 -13.68
C LEU A 131 2.39 13.58 -13.76
N VAL A 132 3.15 13.81 -12.69
CA VAL A 132 4.58 13.50 -12.64
C VAL A 132 4.80 11.98 -12.74
N TYR A 133 5.63 11.58 -13.71
CA TYR A 133 5.99 10.18 -13.95
C TYR A 133 7.43 9.92 -13.47
N PRO A 134 7.72 8.77 -12.89
CA PRO A 134 6.85 7.60 -12.66
C PRO A 134 5.93 7.73 -11.44
N GLY A 135 6.03 8.78 -10.67
CA GLY A 135 5.21 9.10 -9.51
C GLY A 135 5.77 10.27 -8.73
N LEU A 136 4.96 10.80 -7.82
CA LEU A 136 5.41 11.88 -6.92
C LEU A 136 6.46 11.35 -5.95
N PRO A 137 7.56 12.11 -5.73
CA PRO A 137 8.50 11.78 -4.66
C PRO A 137 7.90 12.08 -3.29
N HIS A 138 8.44 11.41 -2.25
CA HIS A 138 8.13 11.73 -0.86
C HIS A 138 8.52 13.19 -0.54
N PRO A 139 7.77 13.95 0.28
CA PRO A 139 6.51 13.57 0.95
C PRO A 139 5.25 13.81 0.11
N LEU A 140 5.37 14.33 -1.11
CA LEU A 140 4.22 14.72 -1.94
C LEU A 140 3.29 13.55 -2.28
N ALA A 141 3.84 12.34 -2.37
CA ALA A 141 3.06 11.13 -2.62
C ALA A 141 2.03 10.84 -1.51
N ASP A 142 2.31 11.31 -0.30
CA ASP A 142 1.48 11.06 0.89
C ASP A 142 0.31 12.04 1.04
N GLY A 143 0.16 13.00 0.11
CA GLY A 143 -0.93 13.97 0.09
C GLY A 143 -2.28 13.39 -0.37
N CYS A 144 -3.30 14.24 -0.45
CA CYS A 144 -4.60 13.91 -1.03
C CYS A 144 -5.16 15.06 -1.89
N PRO A 145 -6.13 14.78 -2.79
CA PRO A 145 -6.60 15.75 -3.78
C PRO A 145 -7.61 16.78 -3.25
N TRP A 146 -7.73 16.98 -1.94
CA TRP A 146 -8.76 17.85 -1.36
C TRP A 146 -8.17 18.89 -0.41
N HIS A 147 -8.54 20.16 -0.63
CA HIS A 147 -8.09 21.24 0.25
C HIS A 147 -8.55 21.04 1.70
N GLY A 148 -7.65 21.32 2.65
CA GLY A 148 -7.95 21.24 4.08
C GLY A 148 -8.03 19.84 4.66
N MET A 149 -7.87 18.80 3.84
CA MET A 149 -7.75 17.41 4.33
C MET A 149 -6.29 17.11 4.61
N GLN A 150 -6.04 16.48 5.75
CA GLN A 150 -4.71 16.02 6.16
C GLN A 150 -4.65 14.50 6.09
N VAL A 151 -3.49 13.98 5.72
CA VAL A 151 -3.20 12.56 5.71
C VAL A 151 -2.38 12.21 6.94
N LEU A 152 -2.81 11.21 7.68
CA LEU A 152 -2.05 10.71 8.81
C LEU A 152 -0.91 9.83 8.28
N ALA A 153 0.32 10.10 8.71
CA ALA A 153 1.46 9.25 8.38
C ALA A 153 1.25 7.83 8.93
N ASP A 154 1.69 6.82 8.17
CA ASP A 154 1.40 5.41 8.44
C ASP A 154 1.99 4.90 9.77
N ASP A 155 3.10 5.51 10.22
CA ASP A 155 3.77 5.22 11.47
C ASP A 155 3.21 6.01 12.68
N CYS A 156 2.11 6.77 12.44
CA CYS A 156 1.51 7.65 13.44
C CYS A 156 0.07 7.25 13.77
N TYR A 157 -0.42 7.72 14.91
CA TYR A 157 -1.84 7.78 15.22
C TYR A 157 -2.28 9.23 15.48
N LEU A 158 -3.54 9.50 15.26
CA LEU A 158 -4.19 10.76 15.54
C LEU A 158 -4.87 10.69 16.93
N LEU A 159 -4.61 11.68 17.78
CA LEU A 159 -5.48 12.05 18.88
C LEU A 159 -6.45 13.10 18.38
N THR A 160 -7.73 13.00 18.70
CA THR A 160 -8.74 13.91 18.14
C THR A 160 -9.05 15.11 19.03
N ASP A 161 -8.74 15.06 20.32
CA ASP A 161 -9.03 16.15 21.26
C ASP A 161 -7.92 16.28 22.34
N PRO A 162 -7.09 17.33 22.29
CA PRO A 162 -6.82 18.17 21.10
C PRO A 162 -6.17 17.40 19.96
N ALA A 163 -6.40 17.83 18.73
CA ALA A 163 -5.82 17.19 17.54
C ALA A 163 -4.29 17.16 17.62
N ARG A 164 -3.73 15.97 17.65
CA ARG A 164 -2.27 15.76 17.71
C ARG A 164 -1.88 14.46 17.04
N VAL A 165 -0.86 14.52 16.18
CA VAL A 165 -0.24 13.36 15.54
C VAL A 165 0.89 12.84 16.43
N VAL A 166 0.88 11.54 16.72
CA VAL A 166 1.85 10.87 17.59
C VAL A 166 2.42 9.67 16.88
N ARG A 167 3.76 9.61 16.79
CA ARG A 167 4.45 8.45 16.20
C ARG A 167 4.45 7.29 17.19
N TRP A 168 3.95 6.12 16.76
CA TRP A 168 3.87 4.90 17.56
C TRP A 168 4.78 3.78 17.07
N TRP A 169 5.21 3.86 15.80
CA TRP A 169 6.05 2.83 15.20
C TRP A 169 7.30 3.44 14.57
N ARG A 170 8.37 2.68 14.58
CA ARG A 170 9.60 2.98 13.85
C ARG A 170 10.11 1.71 13.21
N PRO A 171 10.67 1.77 12.00
CA PRO A 171 11.31 0.61 11.41
C PRO A 171 12.43 0.13 12.32
N PRO A 172 12.53 -1.19 12.56
CA PRO A 172 13.64 -1.74 13.34
C PRO A 172 14.96 -1.52 12.61
N GLU A 173 16.04 -1.37 13.38
CA GLU A 173 17.38 -1.28 12.82
C GLU A 173 17.74 -2.56 12.05
N PRO A 174 18.39 -2.47 10.87
CA PRO A 174 18.72 -3.62 10.02
C PRO A 174 19.99 -4.33 10.52
N ILE A 175 19.94 -4.91 11.72
CA ILE A 175 21.08 -5.52 12.41
C ILE A 175 21.21 -7.03 12.22
N ARG A 176 20.17 -7.68 11.66
CA ARG A 176 20.17 -9.14 11.51
C ARG A 176 20.75 -9.56 10.17
N PRO A 177 21.65 -10.57 10.14
CA PRO A 177 22.06 -11.21 8.90
C PRO A 177 20.87 -11.83 8.16
N LEU A 178 20.94 -11.90 6.83
CA LEU A 178 19.88 -12.45 5.99
C LEU A 178 19.47 -13.88 6.42
N ALA A 179 20.43 -14.74 6.77
CA ALA A 179 20.16 -16.10 7.21
C ALA A 179 19.29 -16.18 8.48
N GLU A 180 19.37 -15.19 9.36
CA GLU A 180 18.56 -15.10 10.57
C GLU A 180 17.23 -14.37 10.31
N ALA A 181 17.23 -13.38 9.43
CA ALA A 181 16.05 -12.57 9.11
C ALA A 181 15.06 -13.32 8.21
N ALA A 182 15.53 -14.10 7.24
CA ALA A 182 14.68 -14.78 6.28
C ALA A 182 13.64 -15.73 6.92
N PRO A 183 13.97 -16.57 7.91
CA PRO A 183 12.97 -17.37 8.63
C PRO A 183 11.91 -16.54 9.35
N VAL A 184 12.30 -15.40 9.90
CA VAL A 184 11.36 -14.48 10.60
C VAL A 184 10.38 -13.86 9.63
N VAL A 185 10.86 -13.40 8.46
CA VAL A 185 10.00 -12.89 7.38
C VAL A 185 9.08 -13.99 6.86
N GLY A 186 9.61 -15.20 6.64
CA GLY A 186 8.83 -16.36 6.23
C GLY A 186 7.71 -16.69 7.22
N GLN A 187 8.01 -16.68 8.53
CA GLN A 187 6.99 -16.91 9.56
C GLN A 187 5.93 -15.80 9.61
N ALA A 188 6.34 -14.54 9.42
CA ALA A 188 5.41 -13.42 9.34
C ALA A 188 4.46 -13.56 8.15
N LEU A 189 4.98 -13.97 6.98
CA LEU A 189 4.17 -14.24 5.79
C LEU A 189 3.19 -15.39 6.01
N ILE A 190 3.63 -16.50 6.60
CA ILE A 190 2.77 -17.63 6.98
C ILE A 190 1.62 -17.13 7.86
N THR A 191 1.94 -16.42 8.93
CA THR A 191 0.94 -15.88 9.87
C THR A 191 -0.04 -14.93 9.18
N ALA A 192 0.45 -14.10 8.26
CA ALA A 192 -0.39 -13.16 7.50
C ALA A 192 -1.36 -13.87 6.56
N VAL A 193 -0.94 -14.95 5.90
CA VAL A 193 -1.80 -15.76 5.03
C VAL A 193 -2.80 -16.55 5.86
N GLU A 194 -2.37 -17.21 6.93
CA GLU A 194 -3.24 -17.96 7.85
C GLU A 194 -4.33 -17.07 8.46
N ALA A 195 -4.02 -15.84 8.84
CA ALA A 195 -4.98 -14.87 9.35
C ALA A 195 -6.13 -14.62 8.37
N ARG A 196 -5.86 -14.71 7.06
CA ARG A 196 -6.84 -14.48 5.99
C ARG A 196 -7.60 -15.73 5.56
N THR A 197 -7.00 -16.91 5.75
CA THR A 197 -7.56 -18.20 5.32
C THR A 197 -8.27 -18.96 6.44
N ARG A 198 -8.03 -18.59 7.71
CA ARG A 198 -8.56 -19.28 8.91
C ARG A 198 -10.09 -19.49 8.88
N ALA A 199 -10.84 -18.55 8.34
CA ALA A 199 -12.30 -18.64 8.29
C ALA A 199 -12.83 -19.72 7.31
N GLY A 200 -11.96 -20.41 6.59
CA GLY A 200 -12.34 -21.43 5.60
C GLY A 200 -13.11 -20.83 4.41
N GLY A 201 -13.92 -21.66 3.73
CA GLY A 201 -14.65 -21.28 2.53
C GLY A 201 -13.75 -21.24 1.29
N THR A 202 -14.25 -20.63 0.19
CA THR A 202 -13.49 -20.52 -1.05
C THR A 202 -12.75 -19.17 -1.11
N ILE A 203 -11.49 -19.21 -1.46
CA ILE A 203 -10.64 -18.05 -1.73
C ILE A 203 -9.94 -18.22 -3.07
N SER A 204 -9.36 -17.16 -3.60
CA SER A 204 -8.54 -17.23 -4.81
C SER A 204 -7.16 -16.64 -4.57
N CYS A 205 -6.17 -17.10 -5.33
CA CYS A 205 -4.80 -16.60 -5.29
C CYS A 205 -4.25 -16.44 -6.71
N ASP A 206 -3.44 -15.44 -6.94
CA ASP A 206 -2.62 -15.39 -8.14
C ASP A 206 -1.61 -16.55 -8.14
N LEU A 207 -1.41 -17.13 -9.30
CA LEU A 207 -0.40 -18.16 -9.55
C LEU A 207 0.31 -17.87 -10.87
N SER A 208 1.35 -17.05 -10.83
CA SER A 208 2.11 -16.67 -12.03
C SER A 208 3.31 -17.59 -12.30
N GLY A 209 3.68 -18.44 -11.33
CA GLY A 209 4.96 -19.17 -11.36
C GLY A 209 6.14 -18.32 -10.87
N GLY A 210 5.94 -17.03 -10.60
CA GLY A 210 6.95 -16.13 -10.04
C GLY A 210 7.11 -16.28 -8.52
N LEU A 211 8.10 -15.59 -7.96
CA LEU A 211 8.51 -15.73 -6.56
C LEU A 211 7.56 -15.05 -5.56
N ASP A 212 6.68 -14.14 -6.00
CA ASP A 212 5.80 -13.38 -5.10
C ASP A 212 4.45 -14.08 -4.91
N SER A 213 3.73 -14.37 -6.00
CA SER A 213 2.38 -14.94 -5.93
C SER A 213 2.40 -16.44 -5.59
N THR A 214 3.35 -17.19 -6.13
CA THR A 214 3.41 -18.63 -5.96
C THR A 214 3.54 -19.05 -4.49
N PRO A 215 4.48 -18.51 -3.67
CA PRO A 215 4.56 -18.85 -2.25
C PRO A 215 3.26 -18.52 -1.49
N ILE A 216 2.59 -17.42 -1.81
CA ILE A 216 1.31 -17.04 -1.19
C ILE A 216 0.24 -18.08 -1.49
N CYS A 217 0.16 -18.54 -2.76
CA CYS A 217 -0.78 -19.59 -3.18
C CYS A 217 -0.52 -20.91 -2.45
N PHE A 218 0.75 -21.33 -2.35
CA PHE A 218 1.13 -22.54 -1.61
C PHE A 218 0.81 -22.44 -0.12
N LEU A 219 1.05 -21.30 0.51
CA LEU A 219 0.70 -21.07 1.91
C LEU A 219 -0.82 -21.09 2.13
N ALA A 220 -1.58 -20.50 1.21
CA ALA A 220 -3.03 -20.51 1.26
C ALA A 220 -3.62 -21.91 1.11
N ALA A 221 -3.04 -22.75 0.25
CA ALA A 221 -3.46 -24.13 0.03
C ALA A 221 -3.19 -25.07 1.23
N ARG A 222 -2.27 -24.69 2.15
CA ARG A 222 -2.05 -25.41 3.41
C ARG A 222 -3.17 -25.21 4.45
N GLY A 223 -3.98 -24.18 4.26
CA GLY A 223 -5.06 -23.84 5.19
C GLY A 223 -6.35 -24.63 4.95
N ASN A 224 -7.41 -24.23 5.63
CA ASN A 224 -8.73 -24.87 5.56
C ASN A 224 -9.62 -24.32 4.43
N SER A 225 -9.09 -23.40 3.61
CA SER A 225 -9.84 -22.79 2.50
C SER A 225 -9.69 -23.61 1.22
N ARG A 226 -10.77 -23.75 0.45
CA ARG A 226 -10.68 -24.20 -0.94
C ARG A 226 -10.04 -23.08 -1.76
N VAL A 227 -8.95 -23.36 -2.44
CA VAL A 227 -8.18 -22.38 -3.22
C VAL A 227 -8.50 -22.49 -4.70
N ILE A 228 -8.71 -21.34 -5.35
CA ILE A 228 -8.73 -21.19 -6.81
C ILE A 228 -7.44 -20.44 -7.18
N ALA A 229 -6.50 -21.12 -7.78
CA ALA A 229 -5.28 -20.54 -8.32
C ALA A 229 -5.58 -19.89 -9.68
N VAL A 230 -5.17 -18.63 -9.88
CA VAL A 230 -5.49 -17.85 -11.08
C VAL A 230 -4.22 -17.50 -11.83
N THR A 231 -4.19 -17.81 -13.12
CA THR A 231 -3.10 -17.39 -14.03
C THR A 231 -3.69 -16.55 -15.16
N LEU A 232 -3.17 -15.35 -15.33
CA LEU A 232 -3.46 -14.51 -16.48
C LEU A 232 -2.40 -14.75 -17.56
N VAL A 233 -2.82 -15.19 -18.73
CA VAL A 233 -1.91 -15.57 -19.82
C VAL A 233 -1.80 -14.44 -20.83
N SER A 234 -0.57 -13.98 -21.07
CA SER A 234 -0.26 -13.03 -22.14
C SER A 234 -0.41 -13.69 -23.53
N ALA A 235 -0.74 -12.86 -24.53
CA ALA A 235 -0.66 -13.26 -25.94
C ALA A 235 0.77 -13.46 -26.44
N ASP A 236 1.75 -12.91 -25.72
CA ASP A 236 3.16 -13.00 -26.07
C ASP A 236 3.67 -14.43 -25.82
N SER A 237 4.02 -15.12 -26.91
CA SER A 237 4.56 -16.49 -26.84
C SER A 237 5.96 -16.57 -26.20
N GLY A 238 6.64 -15.42 -26.02
CA GLY A 238 7.91 -15.34 -25.30
C GLY A 238 7.75 -15.37 -23.77
N HIS A 239 6.53 -15.22 -23.25
CA HIS A 239 6.23 -15.34 -21.82
C HIS A 239 6.13 -16.82 -21.44
N ASP A 240 6.93 -17.24 -20.48
CA ASP A 240 6.92 -18.62 -19.97
C ASP A 240 6.15 -18.78 -18.64
N ASP A 241 5.49 -17.74 -18.13
CA ASP A 241 4.74 -17.72 -16.88
C ASP A 241 3.73 -18.86 -16.78
N LEU A 242 2.98 -19.15 -17.86
CA LEU A 242 2.01 -20.24 -17.86
C LEU A 242 2.66 -21.60 -17.64
N ARG A 243 3.86 -21.81 -18.17
CA ARG A 243 4.61 -23.05 -17.95
C ARG A 243 4.95 -23.24 -16.48
N TRP A 244 5.47 -22.19 -15.85
CA TRP A 244 5.82 -22.21 -14.43
C TRP A 244 4.59 -22.32 -13.53
N ALA A 245 3.52 -21.62 -13.88
CA ALA A 245 2.24 -21.70 -13.17
C ALA A 245 1.65 -23.12 -13.21
N ARG A 246 1.71 -23.81 -14.36
CA ARG A 246 1.27 -25.22 -14.47
C ARG A 246 2.10 -26.15 -13.62
N LEU A 247 3.44 -26.04 -13.68
CA LEU A 247 4.34 -26.84 -12.84
C LEU A 247 4.06 -26.62 -11.35
N ALA A 248 3.74 -25.39 -10.95
CA ALA A 248 3.34 -25.10 -9.58
C ALA A 248 1.96 -25.66 -9.24
N ALA A 249 0.98 -25.53 -10.14
CA ALA A 249 -0.37 -26.06 -9.95
C ALA A 249 -0.39 -27.59 -9.80
N ASP A 250 0.47 -28.30 -10.54
CA ASP A 250 0.62 -29.76 -10.45
C ASP A 250 1.10 -30.25 -9.06
N GLN A 251 1.64 -29.33 -8.23
CA GLN A 251 2.05 -29.59 -6.85
C GLN A 251 1.02 -29.15 -5.81
N LEU A 252 -0.12 -28.62 -6.23
CA LEU A 252 -1.18 -28.08 -5.38
C LEU A 252 -2.40 -29.00 -5.39
N ASP A 253 -2.38 -30.06 -4.61
CA ASP A 253 -3.47 -31.02 -4.50
C ASP A 253 -4.79 -30.32 -4.08
N GLY A 254 -5.89 -30.67 -4.76
CA GLY A 254 -7.22 -30.13 -4.46
C GLY A 254 -7.43 -28.65 -4.81
N THR A 255 -6.48 -28.02 -5.48
CA THR A 255 -6.57 -26.62 -5.94
C THR A 255 -7.10 -26.56 -7.37
N GLU A 256 -8.13 -25.76 -7.61
CA GLU A 256 -8.64 -25.47 -8.96
C GLU A 256 -7.68 -24.48 -9.65
N HIS A 257 -7.14 -24.83 -10.80
CA HIS A 257 -6.31 -23.93 -11.59
C HIS A 257 -7.14 -23.26 -12.70
N LEU A 258 -7.44 -21.98 -12.53
CA LEU A 258 -8.18 -21.16 -13.49
C LEU A 258 -7.20 -20.36 -14.36
N VAL A 259 -7.11 -20.73 -15.62
CA VAL A 259 -6.29 -20.02 -16.62
C VAL A 259 -7.19 -19.07 -17.40
N LEU A 260 -6.86 -17.79 -17.43
CA LEU A 260 -7.60 -16.75 -18.14
C LEU A 260 -6.68 -16.09 -19.16
N GLU A 261 -7.11 -16.07 -20.41
CA GLU A 261 -6.39 -15.37 -21.49
C GLU A 261 -6.66 -13.87 -21.42
N MET A 262 -5.62 -13.06 -21.39
CA MET A 262 -5.74 -11.60 -21.30
C MET A 262 -6.53 -11.01 -22.47
N GLN A 263 -6.48 -11.64 -23.65
CA GLN A 263 -7.26 -11.21 -24.83
C GLN A 263 -8.77 -11.34 -24.64
N GLN A 264 -9.24 -12.19 -23.71
CA GLN A 264 -10.64 -12.38 -23.37
C GLN A 264 -11.13 -11.45 -22.26
N LEU A 265 -10.24 -10.62 -21.73
CA LEU A 265 -10.54 -9.61 -20.72
C LEU A 265 -10.74 -8.24 -21.39
N PRO A 266 -11.46 -7.32 -20.74
CA PRO A 266 -11.56 -5.95 -21.21
C PRO A 266 -10.17 -5.33 -21.43
N LEU A 267 -10.07 -4.50 -22.45
CA LEU A 267 -8.82 -3.81 -22.78
C LEU A 267 -8.43 -2.81 -21.66
N MET A 268 -7.15 -2.49 -21.61
CA MET A 268 -6.63 -1.39 -20.81
C MET A 268 -7.40 -0.10 -21.12
N TYR A 269 -7.75 0.64 -20.06
CA TYR A 269 -8.58 1.87 -20.10
C TYR A 269 -10.04 1.67 -20.55
N ALA A 270 -10.52 0.46 -20.74
CA ALA A 270 -11.95 0.24 -20.94
C ALA A 270 -12.74 0.80 -19.74
N ASP A 271 -13.88 1.45 -20.04
CA ASP A 271 -14.81 2.03 -19.06
C ASP A 271 -14.26 3.18 -18.18
N VAL A 272 -13.05 3.71 -18.45
CA VAL A 272 -12.49 4.86 -17.71
C VAL A 272 -13.43 6.06 -17.72
N SER A 273 -14.12 6.32 -18.86
CA SER A 273 -15.09 7.40 -18.99
C SER A 273 -16.39 7.22 -18.19
N GLN A 274 -16.67 6.00 -17.75
CA GLN A 274 -17.88 5.72 -16.95
C GLN A 274 -17.67 5.96 -15.45
N GLY A 275 -16.49 6.45 -15.07
CA GLY A 275 -16.09 6.70 -13.70
C GLY A 275 -15.83 5.41 -12.92
N GLY A 276 -14.63 5.16 -12.50
CA GLY A 276 -14.30 4.07 -11.59
C GLY A 276 -15.07 4.29 -10.29
N ALA A 277 -16.21 3.64 -10.15
CA ALA A 277 -17.04 3.77 -8.96
C ALA A 277 -16.21 3.38 -7.72
N GLY A 278 -15.89 4.35 -6.88
CA GLY A 278 -15.28 4.14 -5.57
C GLY A 278 -13.80 4.52 -5.41
N ALA A 279 -13.12 5.01 -6.43
CA ALA A 279 -11.81 5.61 -6.25
C ALA A 279 -11.94 6.98 -5.56
N ASP A 280 -11.17 7.20 -4.53
CA ASP A 280 -11.13 8.47 -3.76
C ASP A 280 -10.02 9.42 -4.26
N GLU A 281 -9.10 8.90 -5.07
CA GLU A 281 -8.04 9.66 -5.73
C GLU A 281 -7.63 9.02 -7.07
N PRO A 282 -6.97 9.76 -7.98
CA PRO A 282 -6.39 9.19 -9.19
C PRO A 282 -5.30 8.16 -8.85
N HIS A 283 -5.41 6.95 -9.42
CA HIS A 283 -4.42 5.91 -9.23
C HIS A 283 -4.13 5.12 -10.51
N ILE A 284 -2.92 4.56 -10.62
CA ILE A 284 -2.46 3.90 -11.85
C ILE A 284 -3.29 2.66 -12.22
N THR A 285 -3.86 1.96 -11.24
CA THR A 285 -4.63 0.74 -11.49
C THR A 285 -5.98 1.00 -12.15
N ILE A 286 -6.41 2.26 -12.28
CA ILE A 286 -7.63 2.63 -13.03
C ILE A 286 -7.57 2.15 -14.48
N ARG A 287 -6.38 2.09 -15.09
CA ARG A 287 -6.18 1.59 -16.45
C ARG A 287 -6.62 0.14 -16.64
N ASP A 288 -6.47 -0.68 -15.58
CA ASP A 288 -6.75 -2.12 -15.61
C ASP A 288 -8.07 -2.45 -14.88
N HIS A 289 -8.81 -1.42 -14.41
CA HIS A 289 -10.00 -1.57 -13.55
C HIS A 289 -11.07 -2.50 -14.16
N ALA A 290 -11.38 -2.33 -15.46
CA ALA A 290 -12.38 -3.14 -16.14
C ALA A 290 -11.96 -4.62 -16.19
N SER A 291 -10.69 -4.89 -16.49
CA SER A 291 -10.12 -6.24 -16.50
C SER A 291 -10.13 -6.86 -15.11
N MET A 292 -9.64 -6.14 -14.10
CA MET A 292 -9.64 -6.60 -12.69
C MET A 292 -11.06 -6.88 -12.19
N THR A 293 -12.01 -6.03 -12.54
CA THR A 293 -13.43 -6.21 -12.19
C THR A 293 -14.02 -7.45 -12.87
N CYS A 294 -13.66 -7.70 -14.13
CA CYS A 294 -14.09 -8.91 -14.85
C CYS A 294 -13.54 -10.17 -14.18
N VAL A 295 -12.25 -10.20 -13.83
CA VAL A 295 -11.62 -11.33 -13.10
C VAL A 295 -12.29 -11.51 -11.74
N ALA A 296 -12.44 -10.44 -10.95
CA ALA A 296 -13.08 -10.51 -9.64
C ALA A 296 -14.51 -11.08 -9.71
N ARG A 297 -15.29 -10.68 -10.70
CA ARG A 297 -16.65 -11.21 -10.91
C ARG A 297 -16.63 -12.72 -11.18
N ARG A 298 -15.74 -13.20 -12.07
CA ARG A 298 -15.59 -14.62 -12.37
C ARG A 298 -15.19 -15.45 -11.14
N LEU A 299 -14.41 -14.86 -10.22
CA LEU A 299 -13.99 -15.50 -8.98
C LEU A 299 -15.12 -15.53 -7.95
N VAL A 300 -15.90 -14.45 -7.83
CA VAL A 300 -17.08 -14.37 -6.96
C VAL A 300 -18.14 -15.40 -7.40
N GLU A 301 -18.37 -15.57 -8.70
CA GLU A 301 -19.28 -16.59 -9.26
C GLU A 301 -18.86 -18.03 -8.87
N ARG A 302 -17.57 -18.25 -8.61
CA ARG A 302 -17.02 -19.53 -8.10
C ARG A 302 -17.00 -19.60 -6.57
N GLY A 303 -17.58 -18.61 -5.89
CA GLY A 303 -17.69 -18.54 -4.45
C GLY A 303 -16.45 -17.95 -3.74
N SER A 304 -15.47 -17.41 -4.48
CA SER A 304 -14.33 -16.75 -3.86
C SER A 304 -14.78 -15.49 -3.11
N ARG A 305 -14.44 -15.43 -1.83
CA ARG A 305 -14.74 -14.30 -0.94
C ARG A 305 -13.53 -13.40 -0.67
N LEU A 306 -12.35 -13.85 -1.05
CA LEU A 306 -11.08 -13.15 -0.86
C LEU A 306 -10.14 -13.56 -1.99
N HIS A 307 -9.39 -12.59 -2.51
CA HIS A 307 -8.32 -12.83 -3.45
C HIS A 307 -6.98 -12.41 -2.84
N LEU A 308 -5.98 -13.28 -2.92
CA LEU A 308 -4.60 -13.01 -2.51
C LEU A 308 -3.74 -12.83 -3.75
N CYS A 309 -2.92 -11.79 -3.78
CA CYS A 309 -2.02 -11.50 -4.89
C CYS A 309 -0.57 -11.32 -4.40
N GLY A 310 0.39 -11.47 -5.30
CA GLY A 310 1.81 -11.23 -5.03
C GLY A 310 2.21 -9.75 -5.06
N MET A 311 1.26 -8.85 -5.31
CA MET A 311 1.56 -7.42 -5.42
C MET A 311 2.12 -6.86 -4.09
N GLY A 312 3.19 -6.11 -4.17
CA GLY A 312 3.89 -5.54 -3.01
C GLY A 312 5.15 -6.33 -2.59
N GLY A 313 5.36 -7.54 -3.09
CA GLY A 313 6.55 -8.35 -2.78
C GLY A 313 7.83 -7.64 -3.17
N ASP A 314 7.93 -7.17 -4.40
CA ASP A 314 9.08 -6.40 -4.90
C ASP A 314 9.36 -5.15 -4.06
N GLN A 315 8.31 -4.41 -3.66
CA GLN A 315 8.47 -3.18 -2.88
C GLN A 315 9.00 -3.42 -1.47
N VAL A 316 8.73 -4.59 -0.90
CA VAL A 316 9.15 -4.93 0.47
C VAL A 316 10.47 -5.70 0.49
N LEU A 317 10.71 -6.58 -0.51
CA LEU A 317 11.82 -7.52 -0.49
C LEU A 317 12.97 -7.16 -1.43
N GLN A 318 12.77 -6.23 -2.37
CA GLN A 318 13.84 -5.72 -3.22
C GLN A 318 14.43 -4.43 -2.65
N ALA A 319 15.74 -4.39 -2.51
CA ALA A 319 16.43 -3.16 -2.17
C ALA A 319 16.46 -2.23 -3.39
N PRO A 320 16.13 -0.91 -3.23
CA PRO A 320 16.31 0.05 -4.31
C PRO A 320 17.78 0.12 -4.72
N THR A 321 18.04 0.39 -6.00
CA THR A 321 19.41 0.38 -6.56
C THR A 321 20.39 1.31 -5.84
N ALA A 322 19.88 2.28 -5.09
CA ALA A 322 20.68 3.14 -4.19
C ALA A 322 21.50 2.37 -3.16
N TYR A 323 21.13 1.13 -2.77
CA TYR A 323 21.95 0.29 -1.89
C TYR A 323 23.37 0.07 -2.42
N LEU A 324 23.56 0.18 -3.73
CA LEU A 324 24.87 0.00 -4.37
C LEU A 324 25.89 1.05 -3.92
N HIS A 325 25.47 2.25 -3.52
CA HIS A 325 26.37 3.25 -2.93
C HIS A 325 27.02 2.72 -1.66
N THR A 326 26.23 2.26 -0.70
CA THR A 326 26.74 1.71 0.57
C THR A 326 27.57 0.45 0.32
N THR A 327 27.07 -0.45 -0.54
CA THR A 327 27.74 -1.73 -0.85
C THR A 327 29.07 -1.49 -1.57
N ALA A 328 29.18 -0.49 -2.45
CA ALA A 328 30.42 -0.18 -3.15
C ALA A 328 31.56 0.22 -2.20
N TRP A 329 31.23 0.86 -1.09
CA TRP A 329 32.20 1.25 -0.07
C TRP A 329 32.50 0.14 0.92
N ALA A 330 31.47 -0.52 1.44
CA ALA A 330 31.63 -1.56 2.46
C ALA A 330 32.15 -2.89 1.88
N HIS A 331 31.69 -3.27 0.69
CA HIS A 331 31.96 -4.55 0.06
C HIS A 331 32.18 -4.44 -1.46
N PRO A 332 33.30 -3.83 -1.93
CA PRO A 332 33.50 -3.48 -3.34
C PRO A 332 33.43 -4.68 -4.31
N ARG A 333 33.88 -5.87 -3.86
CA ARG A 333 33.81 -7.10 -4.68
C ARG A 333 32.37 -7.55 -4.91
N ILE A 334 31.53 -7.46 -3.88
CA ILE A 334 30.10 -7.80 -3.95
C ILE A 334 29.40 -6.77 -4.85
N ALA A 335 29.67 -5.48 -4.63
CA ALA A 335 29.12 -4.41 -5.45
C ALA A 335 29.46 -4.56 -6.93
N ALA A 336 30.70 -4.96 -7.27
CA ALA A 336 31.09 -5.19 -8.66
C ALA A 336 30.27 -6.30 -9.33
N GLY A 337 29.94 -7.37 -8.59
CA GLY A 337 29.07 -8.46 -9.06
C GLY A 337 27.63 -7.96 -9.30
N HIS A 338 27.05 -7.25 -8.33
CA HIS A 338 25.71 -6.69 -8.43
C HIS A 338 25.62 -5.64 -9.56
N LEU A 339 26.61 -4.74 -9.67
CA LEU A 339 26.64 -3.76 -10.75
C LEU A 339 26.73 -4.40 -12.12
N ARG A 340 27.49 -5.50 -12.26
CA ARG A 340 27.53 -6.25 -13.53
C ARG A 340 26.15 -6.79 -13.89
N GLY A 341 25.45 -7.38 -12.92
CA GLY A 341 24.08 -7.89 -13.11
C GLY A 341 23.11 -6.77 -13.49
N GLN A 342 23.06 -5.68 -12.73
CA GLN A 342 22.19 -4.54 -12.99
C GLN A 342 22.49 -3.88 -14.34
N ARG A 343 23.76 -3.76 -14.71
CA ARG A 343 24.17 -3.23 -16.02
C ARG A 343 23.72 -4.13 -17.15
N ALA A 344 23.80 -5.44 -17.00
CA ALA A 344 23.35 -6.39 -18.01
C ALA A 344 21.84 -6.32 -18.24
N VAL A 345 21.04 -6.27 -17.15
CA VAL A 345 19.57 -6.17 -17.23
C VAL A 345 19.13 -4.80 -17.73
N GLY A 346 19.69 -3.73 -17.17
CA GLY A 346 19.28 -2.35 -17.47
C GLY A 346 19.95 -1.73 -18.70
N GLY A 347 20.89 -2.42 -19.35
CA GLY A 347 21.66 -1.86 -20.47
C GLY A 347 22.52 -0.64 -20.10
N TRP A 348 22.99 -0.55 -18.83
CA TRP A 348 23.65 0.66 -18.33
C TRP A 348 25.09 0.81 -18.85
N PRO A 349 25.42 1.95 -19.49
CA PRO A 349 26.79 2.26 -19.84
C PRO A 349 27.70 2.36 -18.62
N LEU A 350 28.93 1.85 -18.72
CA LEU A 350 29.88 1.88 -17.59
C LEU A 350 30.15 3.31 -17.07
N THR A 351 30.32 4.25 -17.98
CA THR A 351 30.59 5.66 -17.64
C THR A 351 29.42 6.30 -16.89
N ALA A 352 28.18 6.03 -17.30
CA ALA A 352 26.99 6.50 -16.62
C ALA A 352 26.84 5.85 -15.24
N THR A 353 27.15 4.56 -15.13
CA THR A 353 27.13 3.81 -13.85
C THR A 353 28.14 4.40 -12.87
N LEU A 354 29.38 4.64 -13.29
CA LEU A 354 30.40 5.22 -12.43
C LEU A 354 30.05 6.66 -12.00
N ARG A 355 29.48 7.45 -12.92
CA ARG A 355 28.99 8.80 -12.59
C ARG A 355 27.86 8.75 -11.58
N GLY A 356 26.89 7.81 -11.74
CA GLY A 356 25.81 7.62 -10.78
C GLY A 356 26.31 7.22 -9.40
N LEU A 357 27.30 6.32 -9.29
CA LEU A 357 27.91 5.94 -8.01
C LEU A 357 28.71 7.08 -7.36
N ALA A 358 29.22 8.01 -8.15
CA ALA A 358 29.92 9.20 -7.64
C ALA A 358 28.94 10.30 -7.17
N ASP A 359 27.69 10.21 -7.52
CA ASP A 359 26.65 11.17 -7.09
C ASP A 359 26.36 10.98 -5.59
N ARG A 360 26.64 12.03 -4.80
CA ARG A 360 26.43 12.07 -3.35
C ARG A 360 25.50 13.20 -2.91
N ARG A 361 24.67 13.68 -3.81
CA ARG A 361 23.70 14.72 -3.47
C ARG A 361 22.81 14.27 -2.31
N SER A 362 22.46 15.21 -1.42
CA SER A 362 21.41 14.98 -0.44
C SER A 362 20.07 14.80 -1.13
N TYR A 363 19.07 14.26 -0.41
CA TYR A 363 17.71 14.13 -0.92
C TYR A 363 17.15 15.50 -1.34
N GLN A 364 17.34 16.51 -0.53
CA GLN A 364 16.96 17.89 -0.83
C GLN A 364 17.57 18.38 -2.16
N ALA A 365 18.89 18.20 -2.34
CA ALA A 365 19.58 18.62 -3.57
C ALA A 365 19.13 17.82 -4.79
N TRP A 366 18.80 16.53 -4.62
CA TRP A 366 18.23 15.70 -5.67
C TRP A 366 16.82 16.17 -6.05
N LEU A 367 15.97 16.48 -5.07
CA LEU A 367 14.61 16.94 -5.28
C LEU A 367 14.60 18.34 -5.95
N THR A 368 15.50 19.25 -5.54
CA THR A 368 15.68 20.54 -6.20
C THR A 368 16.07 20.37 -7.68
N ALA A 369 17.03 19.49 -7.98
CA ALA A 369 17.43 19.22 -9.35
C ALA A 369 16.31 18.55 -10.19
N ALA A 370 15.41 17.81 -9.53
CA ALA A 370 14.26 17.21 -10.20
C ALA A 370 13.28 18.26 -10.77
N VAL A 371 13.22 19.45 -10.15
CA VAL A 371 12.41 20.58 -10.65
C VAL A 371 12.89 21.04 -12.02
N ASP A 372 14.21 21.16 -12.21
CA ASP A 372 14.81 21.59 -13.48
C ASP A 372 14.58 20.56 -14.57
N ASP A 373 14.54 19.30 -14.22
CA ASP A 373 14.38 18.16 -15.13
C ASP A 373 12.90 17.86 -15.50
N LEU A 374 11.92 18.50 -14.87
CA LEU A 374 10.49 18.17 -15.04
C LEU A 374 10.01 18.17 -16.48
N THR A 375 10.45 19.14 -17.27
CA THR A 375 10.06 19.30 -18.68
C THR A 375 11.16 18.90 -19.66
N ALA A 376 12.27 18.35 -19.16
CA ALA A 376 13.37 17.88 -20.00
C ALA A 376 12.94 16.64 -20.82
N PRO A 377 13.55 16.40 -21.99
CA PRO A 377 13.24 15.21 -22.78
C PRO A 377 13.55 13.93 -21.99
N PRO A 378 12.83 12.83 -22.26
CA PRO A 378 13.09 11.56 -21.57
C PRO A 378 14.55 11.15 -21.70
N PRO A 379 15.15 10.60 -20.63
CA PRO A 379 16.54 10.16 -20.67
C PRO A 379 16.71 9.06 -21.72
N ALA A 380 17.90 8.98 -22.30
CA ALA A 380 18.25 7.86 -23.16
C ALA A 380 18.04 6.52 -22.43
N ARG A 381 17.61 5.49 -23.18
CA ARG A 381 17.48 4.14 -22.63
C ARG A 381 18.80 3.70 -21.98
N GLY A 382 18.73 2.94 -20.89
CA GLY A 382 19.88 2.43 -20.18
C GLY A 382 20.55 3.44 -19.23
N ARG A 383 19.88 4.52 -18.82
CA ARG A 383 20.39 5.39 -17.76
C ARG A 383 20.26 4.66 -16.41
N PRO A 384 21.37 4.54 -15.64
CA PRO A 384 21.31 3.95 -14.31
C PRO A 384 20.50 4.84 -13.36
N ASP A 385 19.60 4.22 -12.61
CA ASP A 385 18.88 4.84 -11.49
C ASP A 385 19.61 4.48 -10.20
N LEU A 386 20.63 5.26 -9.86
CA LEU A 386 21.47 5.07 -8.66
C LEU A 386 21.29 6.21 -7.65
N GLY A 387 20.33 7.13 -7.90
CA GLY A 387 20.03 8.24 -7.00
C GLY A 387 19.01 7.87 -5.92
N TRP A 388 18.36 8.90 -5.41
CA TRP A 388 17.28 8.79 -4.42
C TRP A 388 15.97 8.23 -5.00
N GLY A 389 15.88 8.13 -6.30
CA GLY A 389 14.74 7.60 -7.03
C GLY A 389 14.86 7.89 -8.52
N PRO A 390 13.91 7.42 -9.33
CA PRO A 390 13.88 7.72 -10.76
C PRO A 390 13.73 9.22 -11.01
N THR A 391 14.32 9.71 -12.10
CA THR A 391 14.16 11.11 -12.51
C THR A 391 12.69 11.38 -12.83
N VAL A 392 12.07 12.27 -12.08
CA VAL A 392 10.66 12.65 -12.23
C VAL A 392 10.48 13.60 -13.42
N ARG A 393 9.38 13.44 -14.17
CA ARG A 393 9.06 14.22 -15.37
C ARG A 393 7.58 14.37 -15.55
N LEU A 394 7.18 15.47 -16.19
CA LEU A 394 5.84 15.63 -16.68
C LEU A 394 5.69 15.02 -18.08
N PRO A 395 4.50 14.55 -18.45
CA PRO A 395 4.21 14.13 -19.80
C PRO A 395 4.29 15.33 -20.75
N PRO A 396 4.67 15.12 -22.03
CA PRO A 396 4.88 16.23 -22.99
C PRO A 396 3.60 17.00 -23.33
N TRP A 397 2.43 16.47 -22.96
CA TRP A 397 1.13 17.13 -23.13
C TRP A 397 0.70 17.95 -21.91
N ALA A 398 1.48 17.96 -20.82
CA ALA A 398 1.17 18.79 -19.65
C ALA A 398 1.23 20.27 -20.04
N THR A 399 0.24 21.02 -19.55
CA THR A 399 0.17 22.46 -19.78
C THR A 399 1.25 23.22 -18.97
N PRO A 400 1.64 24.43 -19.41
CA PRO A 400 2.54 25.26 -18.61
C PRO A 400 2.04 25.50 -17.16
N LEU A 401 0.73 25.68 -16.99
CA LEU A 401 0.12 25.84 -15.67
C LEU A 401 0.32 24.60 -14.79
N ALA A 402 0.13 23.40 -15.34
CA ALA A 402 0.39 22.16 -14.61
C ALA A 402 1.88 22.00 -14.27
N ALA A 403 2.77 22.43 -15.16
CA ALA A 403 4.20 22.40 -14.91
C ALA A 403 4.61 23.35 -13.77
N ASP A 404 4.04 24.55 -13.74
CA ASP A 404 4.31 25.54 -12.70
C ASP A 404 3.77 25.07 -11.33
N ALA A 405 2.57 24.49 -11.31
CA ALA A 405 2.01 23.88 -10.10
C ALA A 405 2.91 22.76 -9.55
N ALA A 406 3.35 21.83 -10.40
CA ALA A 406 4.24 20.75 -10.01
C ALA A 406 5.60 21.27 -9.51
N ARG A 407 6.17 22.29 -10.16
CA ARG A 407 7.41 22.95 -9.70
C ARG A 407 7.27 23.54 -8.31
N THR A 408 6.18 24.26 -8.07
CA THR A 408 5.90 24.91 -6.78
C THR A 408 5.89 23.85 -5.66
N LEU A 409 5.12 22.79 -5.82
CA LEU A 409 5.03 21.72 -4.82
C LEU A 409 6.36 21.00 -4.60
N LEU A 410 7.14 20.74 -5.65
CA LEU A 410 8.46 20.13 -5.52
C LEU A 410 9.46 21.03 -4.82
N HIS A 411 9.41 22.36 -5.07
CA HIS A 411 10.24 23.34 -4.35
C HIS A 411 9.89 23.40 -2.86
N GLU A 412 8.61 23.44 -2.53
CA GLU A 412 8.14 23.43 -1.15
C GLU A 412 8.57 22.15 -0.42
N ALA A 413 8.42 20.99 -1.07
CA ALA A 413 8.90 19.73 -0.53
C ALA A 413 10.42 19.70 -0.34
N ALA A 414 11.18 20.27 -1.28
CA ALA A 414 12.65 20.37 -1.15
C ALA A 414 13.07 21.31 -0.01
N ALA A 415 12.30 22.36 0.29
CA ALA A 415 12.59 23.26 1.39
C ALA A 415 12.30 22.65 2.77
N GLY A 416 11.39 21.67 2.84
CA GLY A 416 11.03 20.96 4.06
C GLY A 416 11.79 19.63 4.29
N ALA A 417 12.67 19.23 3.36
CA ALA A 417 13.36 17.94 3.35
C ALA A 417 14.69 17.90 4.16
#